data_e205c524e716e04985dce8bc86aaf5dc
#
_entry.id   e205c524e716e04985dce8bc86aaf5dc
#
_cell.length_a   1.000
_cell.length_b   1.000
_cell.length_c   1.000
_cell.angle_alpha   90.00
_cell.angle_beta   90.00
_cell.angle_gamma   90.00
#
_symmetry.space_group_name_H-M   'P 1'
#
loop_
_entity.id
_entity.type
_entity.pdbx_description
1 polymer ?
#
loop_
_entity_poly.entity_id
_entity_poly.type
_entity_poly.pdbx_seq_one_letter_code
_entity_poly.pdbx_strand_id
1 'polypeptide(L)'
;MSNKWGIPKEVEEIVKKRDSNCIYCGVEFNEFNKSTKFSPSWEHIINDIKINDVDNIAICCRSCNASKGSKTLKDWLNSEYCRKKILAMKLLP
;
A
#
# COMPACT_ATOMS: atom_id res chain seq x y z
N MET A 1 -2.76 -9.61 8.51
CA MET A 1 -2.48 -8.16 8.74
C MET A 1 -3.24 -7.69 9.97
N SER A 2 -2.58 -7.01 10.86
CA SER A 2 -3.27 -6.44 12.02
C SER A 2 -3.94 -5.11 11.63
N ASN A 3 -5.13 -4.88 12.20
CA ASN A 3 -5.91 -3.67 11.96
C ASN A 3 -6.12 -2.94 13.28
N LYS A 4 -5.23 -2.02 13.60
CA LYS A 4 -5.29 -1.23 14.83
C LYS A 4 -5.91 0.15 14.63
N TRP A 5 -6.42 0.43 13.44
CA TRP A 5 -6.98 1.73 13.10
C TRP A 5 -8.51 1.73 13.08
N GLY A 6 -9.14 0.60 13.40
CA GLY A 6 -10.59 0.50 13.41
C GLY A 6 -11.22 0.47 12.02
N ILE A 7 -10.49 -0.01 11.01
CA ILE A 7 -11.05 -0.18 9.66
C ILE A 7 -12.21 -1.16 9.73
N PRO A 8 -13.42 -0.81 9.26
CA PRO A 8 -14.57 -1.70 9.30
C PRO A 8 -14.30 -3.02 8.56
N LYS A 9 -14.83 -4.11 9.07
CA LYS A 9 -14.62 -5.43 8.50
C LYS A 9 -15.08 -5.51 7.04
N GLU A 10 -16.19 -4.86 6.70
CA GLU A 10 -16.69 -4.80 5.33
C GLU A 10 -15.68 -4.14 4.38
N VAL A 11 -15.02 -3.09 4.85
CA VAL A 11 -13.98 -2.40 4.08
C VAL A 11 -12.77 -3.31 3.91
N GLU A 12 -12.34 -4.00 4.97
CA GLU A 12 -11.24 -4.96 4.89
C GLU A 12 -11.51 -6.03 3.82
N GLU A 13 -12.71 -6.59 3.81
CA GLU A 13 -13.08 -7.64 2.86
C GLU A 13 -13.07 -7.17 1.41
N ILE A 14 -13.62 -5.97 1.17
CA ILE A 14 -13.63 -5.37 -0.17
C ILE A 14 -12.20 -5.11 -0.65
N VAL A 15 -11.39 -4.52 0.19
CA VAL A 15 -10.01 -4.16 -0.16
C VAL A 15 -9.15 -5.41 -0.38
N LYS A 16 -9.30 -6.44 0.42
CA LYS A 16 -8.58 -7.71 0.25
C LYS A 16 -8.90 -8.39 -1.07
N LYS A 17 -10.13 -8.29 -1.53
CA LYS A 17 -10.54 -8.84 -2.83
C LYS A 17 -10.03 -8.00 -4.00
N ARG A 18 -9.97 -6.69 -3.81
CA ARG A 18 -9.56 -5.74 -4.85
C ARG A 18 -8.03 -5.71 -5.04
N ASP A 19 -7.28 -5.71 -3.92
CA ASP A 19 -5.85 -5.42 -3.93
C ASP A 19 -5.00 -6.69 -3.74
N SER A 20 -4.62 -7.32 -4.83
CA SER A 20 -3.70 -8.46 -4.81
C SER A 20 -2.24 -8.05 -4.97
N ASN A 21 -1.98 -6.79 -5.25
CA ASN A 21 -0.66 -6.21 -5.45
C ASN A 21 -0.54 -4.93 -4.64
N CYS A 22 0.71 -4.57 -4.28
CA CYS A 22 0.96 -3.29 -3.63
C CYS A 22 0.45 -2.15 -4.53
N ILE A 23 -0.35 -1.25 -3.94
CA ILE A 23 -0.94 -0.14 -4.69
C ILE A 23 0.13 0.83 -5.24
N TYR A 24 1.31 0.87 -4.63
CA TYR A 24 2.36 1.81 -5.03
C TYR A 24 3.42 1.18 -5.93
N CYS A 25 3.97 0.03 -5.56
CA CYS A 25 5.06 -0.57 -6.34
C CYS A 25 4.64 -1.79 -7.17
N GLY A 26 3.43 -2.29 -6.98
CA GLY A 26 2.90 -3.39 -7.78
C GLY A 26 3.39 -4.78 -7.40
N VAL A 27 4.19 -4.92 -6.34
CA VAL A 27 4.64 -6.25 -5.94
C VAL A 27 3.45 -7.13 -5.60
N GLU A 28 3.46 -8.36 -6.09
CA GLU A 28 2.35 -9.30 -5.89
C GLU A 28 2.41 -9.93 -4.50
N PHE A 29 1.28 -9.99 -3.81
CA PHE A 29 1.15 -10.63 -2.50
C PHE A 29 0.73 -12.08 -2.69
N ASN A 30 1.69 -13.00 -2.69
CA ASN A 30 1.43 -14.42 -2.85
C ASN A 30 2.29 -15.24 -1.88
N GLU A 31 2.01 -16.54 -1.82
CA GLU A 31 2.68 -17.46 -0.90
C GLU A 31 4.17 -17.66 -1.21
N PHE A 32 4.61 -17.31 -2.40
CA PHE A 32 6.01 -17.46 -2.81
C PHE A 32 6.85 -16.24 -2.49
N ASN A 33 6.21 -15.09 -2.25
CA ASN A 33 6.90 -13.86 -1.90
C ASN A 33 6.93 -13.71 -0.38
N LYS A 34 7.90 -14.36 0.24
CA LYS A 34 8.00 -14.48 1.70
C LYS A 34 8.85 -13.39 2.35
N SER A 35 9.32 -12.42 1.58
CA SER A 35 10.11 -11.32 2.13
C SER A 35 9.25 -10.45 3.06
N THR A 36 9.70 -10.21 4.29
CA THR A 36 9.03 -9.32 5.23
C THR A 36 8.83 -7.93 4.65
N LYS A 37 9.80 -7.47 3.90
CA LYS A 37 9.84 -6.15 3.25
C LYS A 37 8.69 -5.98 2.24
N PHE A 38 8.24 -7.06 1.61
CA PHE A 38 7.16 -7.04 0.62
C PHE A 38 5.85 -7.62 1.13
N SER A 39 5.73 -7.89 2.42
CA SER A 39 4.49 -8.39 2.98
C SER A 39 3.41 -7.30 2.99
N PRO A 40 2.12 -7.68 2.89
CA PRO A 40 1.03 -6.71 2.83
C PRO A 40 0.83 -5.99 4.16
N SER A 41 0.43 -4.73 4.07
CA SER A 41 0.01 -3.93 5.22
C SER A 41 -1.13 -3.00 4.82
N TRP A 42 -1.95 -2.59 5.81
CA TRP A 42 -3.02 -1.62 5.58
C TRP A 42 -2.44 -0.24 5.33
N GLU A 43 -3.03 0.46 4.37
CA GLU A 43 -2.58 1.79 3.98
C GLU A 43 -3.75 2.77 3.96
N HIS A 44 -3.53 3.94 4.56
CA HIS A 44 -4.39 5.10 4.39
C HIS A 44 -3.75 5.97 3.31
N ILE A 45 -4.35 6.01 2.12
CA ILE A 45 -3.81 6.76 0.98
C ILE A 45 -3.66 8.23 1.35
N ILE A 46 -4.74 8.84 1.84
CA ILE A 46 -4.68 10.13 2.53
C ILE A 46 -4.32 9.79 3.98
N ASN A 47 -3.25 10.38 4.48
CA ASN A 47 -2.67 10.04 5.78
C ASN A 47 -3.50 10.57 6.94
N ASP A 48 -4.76 10.15 7.00
CA ASP A 48 -5.73 10.47 8.05
C ASP A 48 -6.42 9.18 8.49
N ILE A 49 -6.10 8.72 9.68
CA ILE A 49 -6.61 7.46 10.23
C ILE A 49 -8.11 7.45 10.48
N LYS A 50 -8.77 8.60 10.38
CA LYS A 50 -10.23 8.71 10.50
C LYS A 50 -10.95 8.38 9.21
N ILE A 51 -10.25 8.39 8.07
CA ILE A 51 -10.85 8.11 6.76
C ILE A 51 -10.69 6.63 6.45
N ASN A 52 -11.65 5.83 6.88
CA ASN A 52 -11.63 4.37 6.76
C ASN A 52 -12.61 3.81 5.73
N ASP A 53 -12.87 4.56 4.66
CA ASP A 53 -13.73 4.07 3.58
C ASP A 53 -12.90 3.38 2.48
N VAL A 54 -13.58 2.67 1.57
CA VAL A 54 -12.93 1.87 0.53
C VAL A 54 -12.08 2.70 -0.43
N ASP A 55 -12.36 4.00 -0.56
CA ASP A 55 -11.61 4.87 -1.46
C ASP A 55 -10.27 5.32 -0.85
N ASN A 56 -10.13 5.22 0.46
CA ASN A 56 -8.91 5.63 1.14
C ASN A 56 -8.09 4.47 1.70
N ILE A 57 -8.69 3.30 1.86
CA ILE A 57 -8.00 2.12 2.37
C ILE A 57 -7.49 1.27 1.22
N ALA A 58 -6.22 0.89 1.29
CA ALA A 58 -5.60 0.03 0.29
C ALA A 58 -4.62 -0.92 0.99
N ILE A 59 -4.04 -1.83 0.22
CA ILE A 59 -2.97 -2.69 0.71
C ILE A 59 -1.68 -2.28 0.00
N CYS A 60 -0.64 -2.03 0.77
CA CYS A 60 0.67 -1.77 0.23
C CYS A 60 1.72 -2.66 0.91
N CYS A 61 2.88 -2.82 0.29
CA CYS A 61 3.94 -3.59 0.93
C CYS A 61 4.56 -2.79 2.07
N ARG A 62 5.17 -3.48 3.02
CA ARG A 62 5.76 -2.83 4.20
C ARG A 62 6.87 -1.86 3.84
N SER A 63 7.62 -2.15 2.78
CA SER A 63 8.67 -1.26 2.29
C SER A 63 8.10 0.09 1.84
N CYS A 64 7.05 0.08 1.03
CA CYS A 64 6.39 1.32 0.59
C CYS A 64 5.76 2.05 1.76
N ASN A 65 5.12 1.32 2.67
CA ASN A 65 4.49 1.92 3.84
C ASN A 65 5.51 2.64 4.73
N ALA A 66 6.64 2.00 5.02
CA ALA A 66 7.70 2.59 5.81
C ALA A 66 8.31 3.82 5.12
N SER A 67 8.52 3.75 3.81
CA SER A 67 9.08 4.85 3.05
C SER A 67 8.13 6.05 2.97
N LYS A 68 6.83 5.79 2.82
CA LYS A 68 5.82 6.86 2.82
C LYS A 68 5.78 7.58 4.17
N GLY A 69 5.76 6.81 5.26
CA GLY A 69 5.72 7.37 6.61
C GLY A 69 4.58 8.38 6.76
N SER A 70 4.90 9.58 7.25
CA SER A 70 3.93 10.65 7.47
C SER A 70 3.82 11.63 6.30
N LYS A 71 4.42 11.33 5.16
CA LYS A 71 4.34 12.22 3.99
C LYS A 71 2.91 12.37 3.49
N THR A 72 2.60 13.55 2.95
CA THR A 72 1.35 13.73 2.22
C THR A 72 1.39 12.86 0.95
N LEU A 73 0.22 12.54 0.40
CA LEU A 73 0.16 11.76 -0.84
C LEU A 73 0.94 12.44 -1.96
N LYS A 74 0.82 13.75 -2.09
CA LYS A 74 1.54 14.53 -3.10
C LYS A 74 3.05 14.39 -2.94
N ASP A 75 3.57 14.59 -1.73
CA ASP A 75 5.00 14.49 -1.45
C ASP A 75 5.50 13.05 -1.65
N TRP A 76 4.70 12.07 -1.25
CA TRP A 76 5.03 10.66 -1.43
C TRP A 76 5.16 10.30 -2.91
N LEU A 77 4.16 10.66 -3.73
CA LEU A 77 4.17 10.35 -5.16
C LEU A 77 5.29 11.09 -5.91
N ASN A 78 5.74 12.22 -5.39
CA ASN A 78 6.88 12.98 -5.94
C ASN A 78 8.23 12.57 -5.34
N SER A 79 8.24 11.61 -4.40
CA SER A 79 9.47 11.17 -3.77
C SER A 79 10.38 10.43 -4.74
N GLU A 80 11.66 10.43 -4.45
CA GLU A 80 12.65 9.69 -5.24
C GLU A 80 12.35 8.19 -5.24
N TYR A 81 11.90 7.67 -4.10
CA TYR A 81 11.52 6.26 -3.97
C TYR A 81 10.42 5.89 -4.98
N CYS A 82 9.33 6.66 -5.02
CA CYS A 82 8.23 6.40 -5.96
C CYS A 82 8.66 6.54 -7.42
N ARG A 83 9.45 7.55 -7.73
CA ARG A 83 9.95 7.75 -9.09
C ARG A 83 10.78 6.57 -9.58
N LYS A 84 11.65 6.03 -8.72
CA LYS A 84 12.48 4.86 -9.05
C LYS A 84 11.62 3.61 -9.23
N LYS A 85 10.64 3.39 -8.36
CA LYS A 85 9.75 2.23 -8.43
C LYS A 85 8.85 2.27 -9.67
N ILE A 86 8.27 3.43 -9.96
CA ILE A 86 7.40 3.59 -11.13
C ILE A 86 8.22 3.42 -12.42
N LEU A 87 9.42 3.97 -12.48
CA LEU A 87 10.29 3.82 -13.65
C LEU A 87 10.66 2.33 -13.86
N ALA A 88 11.01 1.63 -12.79
CA ALA A 88 11.32 0.20 -12.89
C ALA A 88 10.14 -0.60 -13.43
N MET A 89 8.92 -0.30 -12.99
CA MET A 89 7.70 -0.96 -13.48
C MET A 89 7.46 -0.69 -14.96
N LYS A 90 7.73 0.52 -15.43
CA LYS A 90 7.56 0.89 -16.85
C LYS A 90 8.58 0.22 -17.76
N LEU A 91 9.73 -0.17 -17.23
CA LEU A 91 10.78 -0.82 -18.00
C LEU A 91 10.61 -2.35 -18.08
N LEU A 92 9.69 -2.92 -17.29
CA LEU A 92 9.39 -4.34 -17.35
C LEU A 92 8.49 -4.65 -18.56
N PRO A 93 8.77 -5.75 -19.27
CA PRO A 93 7.95 -6.16 -20.41
C PRO A 93 6.55 -6.61 -20.01
#